data_e74a0886b8bbd59e131d47c362474dc4
#
_entry.id   e74a0886b8bbd59e131d47c362474dc4
#
_cell.length_a   1.000
_cell.length_b   1.000
_cell.length_c   1.000
_cell.angle_alpha   90.00
_cell.angle_beta   90.00
_cell.angle_gamma   90.00
#
_symmetry.space_group_name_H-M   'P 1'
#
loop_
_entity.id
_entity.type
_entity.pdbx_description
1 polymer ?
#
loop_
_entity_poly.entity_id
_entity_poly.type
_entity_poly.pdbx_seq_one_letter_code
_entity_poly.pdbx_strand_id
1 'polypeptide(L)'
;MRNLIYGLGVAALAIAAPARAGDLTSIELDQSGRSIAVKKEPGKLASIPDIGGKPNKGFEYAAIYQVPPNSIDVGKGINVMRGHVDANGSIALHEGPAEQGYVLYVISGTGKMTLNDKDGKQYGEVTYKPDDILLFHPHTWHGWINGDKPFEFLGFDMQEKR
;
A
#
# COMPACT_ATOMS: atom_id res chain seq x y z
N MET A 1 -4.57 64.34 9.66
CA MET A 1 -3.96 63.29 8.81
C MET A 1 -3.88 62.01 9.67
N ARG A 2 -4.70 61.01 9.38
CA ARG A 2 -4.78 59.74 10.14
C ARG A 2 -4.06 58.68 9.31
N ASN A 3 -2.93 58.19 9.81
CA ASN A 3 -2.21 57.08 9.19
C ASN A 3 -2.92 55.77 9.53
N LEU A 4 -3.48 55.12 8.53
CA LEU A 4 -3.97 53.72 8.64
C LEU A 4 -2.77 52.80 8.40
N ILE A 5 -2.39 52.05 9.44
CA ILE A 5 -1.42 50.96 9.34
C ILE A 5 -2.20 49.68 9.02
N TYR A 6 -2.04 49.19 7.80
CA TYR A 6 -2.56 47.88 7.41
C TYR A 6 -1.58 46.78 7.94
N GLY A 7 -2.00 46.11 8.97
CA GLY A 7 -1.31 44.88 9.42
C GLY A 7 -1.59 43.75 8.45
N LEU A 8 -0.58 43.29 7.71
CA LEU A 8 -0.61 42.05 6.97
C LEU A 8 -0.55 40.88 7.96
N GLY A 9 -1.69 40.28 8.22
CA GLY A 9 -1.75 39.00 8.95
C GLY A 9 -1.27 37.88 8.02
N VAL A 10 -0.09 37.34 8.29
CA VAL A 10 0.39 36.10 7.68
C VAL A 10 -0.42 34.95 8.28
N ALA A 11 -1.39 34.43 7.54
CA ALA A 11 -2.06 33.20 7.90
C ALA A 11 -1.07 32.04 7.71
N ALA A 12 -0.55 31.50 8.81
CA ALA A 12 0.22 30.27 8.76
C ALA A 12 -0.72 29.13 8.34
N LEU A 13 -0.53 28.63 7.13
CA LEU A 13 -1.15 27.39 6.69
C LEU A 13 -0.54 26.28 7.54
N ALA A 14 -1.29 25.78 8.51
CA ALA A 14 -0.94 24.55 9.20
C ALA A 14 -1.07 23.42 8.16
N ILE A 15 0.06 22.95 7.64
CA ILE A 15 0.12 21.71 6.88
C ILE A 15 -0.21 20.60 7.87
N ALA A 16 -1.44 20.11 7.84
CA ALA A 16 -1.82 18.94 8.60
C ALA A 16 -0.92 17.78 8.12
N ALA A 17 -0.13 17.25 9.03
CA ALA A 17 0.58 16.01 8.74
C ALA A 17 -0.45 14.96 8.31
N PRO A 18 -0.17 14.15 7.27
CA PRO A 18 -1.09 13.13 6.85
C PRO A 18 -1.41 12.25 8.06
N ALA A 19 -2.70 12.03 8.30
CA ALA A 19 -3.14 11.17 9.39
C ALA A 19 -2.51 9.79 9.14
N ARG A 20 -1.53 9.42 9.96
CA ARG A 20 -1.01 8.05 9.96
C ARG A 20 -2.18 7.14 10.27
N ALA A 21 -2.31 6.12 9.46
CA ALA A 21 -3.36 5.14 9.63
C ALA A 21 -3.43 4.63 11.07
N GLY A 22 -4.59 4.80 11.63
CA GLY A 22 -4.93 4.18 12.91
C GLY A 22 -5.01 2.65 12.80
N ASP A 23 -5.26 2.01 13.92
CA ASP A 23 -5.50 0.58 13.96
C ASP A 23 -6.64 0.20 13.02
N LEU A 24 -6.43 -0.85 12.24
CA LEU A 24 -7.49 -1.45 11.44
C LEU A 24 -8.32 -2.36 12.32
N THR A 25 -9.63 -2.31 12.09
CA THR A 25 -10.56 -3.23 12.74
C THR A 25 -11.08 -4.20 11.70
N SER A 26 -10.78 -5.47 11.86
CA SER A 26 -11.42 -6.54 11.09
C SER A 26 -12.65 -7.04 11.84
N ILE A 27 -13.72 -7.28 11.12
CA ILE A 27 -14.99 -7.76 11.66
C ILE A 27 -15.40 -8.98 10.87
N GLU A 28 -15.38 -10.15 11.53
CA GLU A 28 -15.90 -11.37 10.94
C GLU A 28 -17.39 -11.48 11.18
N LEU A 29 -18.13 -11.81 10.16
CA LEU A 29 -19.58 -11.95 10.18
C LEU A 29 -19.98 -13.39 9.84
N ASP A 30 -21.01 -13.90 10.53
CA ASP A 30 -21.64 -15.17 10.16
C ASP A 30 -22.70 -14.98 9.05
N GLN A 31 -23.35 -16.06 8.65
CA GLN A 31 -24.39 -16.05 7.61
C GLN A 31 -25.61 -15.18 7.96
N SER A 32 -25.81 -14.87 9.24
CA SER A 32 -26.89 -13.98 9.68
C SER A 32 -26.49 -12.51 9.70
N GLY A 33 -25.23 -12.19 9.33
CA GLY A 33 -24.67 -10.85 9.39
C GLY A 33 -24.27 -10.41 10.80
N ARG A 34 -24.28 -11.33 11.78
CA ARG A 34 -23.80 -11.02 13.13
C ARG A 34 -22.30 -11.00 13.18
N SER A 35 -21.74 -10.06 13.91
CA SER A 35 -20.32 -10.10 14.24
C SER A 35 -20.01 -11.27 15.15
N ILE A 36 -19.13 -12.17 14.70
CA ILE A 36 -18.63 -13.31 15.48
C ILE A 36 -17.24 -13.06 16.04
N ALA A 37 -16.49 -12.13 15.43
CA ALA A 37 -15.21 -11.69 15.93
C ALA A 37 -14.95 -10.25 15.52
N VAL A 38 -14.34 -9.47 16.43
CA VAL A 38 -13.82 -8.13 16.15
C VAL A 38 -12.36 -8.11 16.61
N LYS A 39 -11.46 -7.90 15.67
CA LYS A 39 -10.04 -7.87 15.94
C LYS A 39 -9.46 -6.53 15.51
N LYS A 40 -8.72 -5.90 16.41
CA LYS A 40 -7.90 -4.73 16.09
C LYS A 40 -6.50 -5.21 15.77
N GLU A 41 -6.05 -4.91 14.57
CA GLU A 41 -4.68 -5.17 14.17
C GLU A 41 -3.86 -3.89 14.34
N PRO A 42 -2.64 -3.99 14.88
CA PRO A 42 -1.77 -2.84 14.99
C PRO A 42 -1.47 -2.30 13.58
N GLY A 43 -1.94 -1.09 13.30
CA GLY A 43 -1.70 -0.40 12.02
C GLY A 43 -0.26 0.09 11.84
N LYS A 44 0.69 -0.44 12.62
CA LYS A 44 2.07 0.00 12.58
C LYS A 44 2.79 -0.60 11.37
N LEU A 45 3.01 0.24 10.39
CA LEU A 45 3.88 -0.06 9.27
C LEU A 45 5.32 -0.23 9.77
N ALA A 46 6.02 -1.21 9.24
CA ALA A 46 7.44 -1.44 9.47
C ALA A 46 8.23 -1.05 8.23
N SER A 47 9.36 -0.37 8.42
CA SER A 47 10.24 -0.02 7.31
C SER A 47 10.79 -1.27 6.65
N ILE A 48 10.75 -1.28 5.33
CA ILE A 48 11.35 -2.30 4.47
C ILE A 48 12.50 -1.64 3.71
N PRO A 49 13.73 -1.70 4.23
CA PRO A 49 14.86 -0.94 3.67
C PRO A 49 15.33 -1.49 2.32
N ASP A 50 15.09 -2.77 2.05
CA ASP A 50 15.48 -3.41 0.80
C ASP A 50 14.55 -4.58 0.42
N ILE A 51 14.62 -4.97 -0.86
CA ILE A 51 14.03 -6.22 -1.36
C ILE A 51 15.10 -6.94 -2.17
N GLY A 52 15.48 -8.14 -1.71
CA GLY A 52 16.50 -8.93 -2.39
C GLY A 52 17.86 -8.23 -2.48
N GLY A 53 18.24 -7.47 -1.45
CA GLY A 53 19.48 -6.69 -1.41
C GLY A 53 19.47 -5.41 -2.25
N LYS A 54 18.35 -5.05 -2.87
CA LYS A 54 18.16 -3.80 -3.61
C LYS A 54 17.46 -2.79 -2.72
N PRO A 55 17.99 -1.55 -2.55
CA PRO A 55 17.47 -0.59 -1.60
C PRO A 55 16.10 -0.04 -2.01
N ASN A 56 15.21 0.06 -1.03
CA ASN A 56 13.99 0.83 -1.11
C ASN A 56 14.22 2.23 -0.53
N LYS A 57 13.36 3.18 -0.91
CA LYS A 57 13.37 4.52 -0.34
C LYS A 57 11.99 4.86 0.21
N GLY A 58 11.90 4.98 1.54
CA GLY A 58 10.67 5.36 2.23
C GLY A 58 9.54 4.34 2.11
N PHE A 59 9.86 3.05 1.95
CA PHE A 59 8.87 1.99 1.89
C PHE A 59 8.61 1.40 3.27
N GLU A 60 7.35 1.39 3.66
CA GLU A 60 6.84 0.76 4.87
C GLU A 60 5.72 -0.21 4.52
N TYR A 61 5.62 -1.27 5.29
CA TYR A 61 4.68 -2.37 5.03
C TYR A 61 4.17 -2.99 6.32
N ALA A 62 2.92 -3.45 6.30
CA ALA A 62 2.34 -4.31 7.31
C ALA A 62 1.41 -5.35 6.69
N ALA A 63 1.50 -6.59 7.13
CA ALA A 63 0.41 -7.54 6.99
C ALA A 63 -0.64 -7.18 8.04
N ILE A 64 -1.86 -6.87 7.61
CA ILE A 64 -2.91 -6.39 8.49
C ILE A 64 -3.85 -7.50 8.92
N TYR A 65 -4.08 -8.44 8.04
CA TYR A 65 -4.97 -9.56 8.29
C TYR A 65 -4.54 -10.79 7.51
N GLN A 66 -4.53 -11.92 8.18
CA GLN A 66 -4.24 -13.20 7.56
C GLN A 66 -5.36 -14.17 7.91
N VAL A 67 -6.07 -14.64 6.90
CA VAL A 67 -7.03 -15.72 7.04
C VAL A 67 -6.32 -17.04 6.74
N PRO A 68 -6.21 -17.96 7.69
CA PRO A 68 -5.61 -19.26 7.43
C PRO A 68 -6.36 -20.00 6.31
N PRO A 69 -5.66 -20.81 5.50
CA PRO A 69 -6.24 -21.50 4.35
C PRO A 69 -7.44 -22.39 4.64
N ASN A 70 -7.65 -22.78 5.89
CA ASN A 70 -8.77 -23.66 6.30
C ASN A 70 -9.92 -22.91 6.99
N SER A 71 -9.84 -21.60 7.13
CA SER A 71 -10.85 -20.81 7.87
C SER A 71 -12.04 -20.41 7.01
N ILE A 72 -11.89 -20.42 5.70
CA ILE A 72 -12.95 -20.18 4.73
C ILE A 72 -13.01 -21.41 3.81
N ASP A 73 -14.21 -21.87 3.51
CA ASP A 73 -14.44 -23.09 2.68
C ASP A 73 -14.09 -22.85 1.19
N VAL A 74 -13.00 -22.20 0.92
CA VAL A 74 -12.46 -21.97 -0.42
C VAL A 74 -11.08 -22.63 -0.61
N GLY A 75 -10.56 -23.30 0.42
CA GLY A 75 -9.27 -23.98 0.35
C GLY A 75 -8.04 -23.07 0.28
N LYS A 76 -8.24 -21.75 0.30
CA LYS A 76 -7.19 -20.73 0.18
C LYS A 76 -7.27 -19.74 1.32
N GLY A 77 -6.12 -19.28 1.81
CA GLY A 77 -6.04 -18.15 2.73
C GLY A 77 -6.06 -16.82 1.98
N ILE A 78 -6.35 -15.77 2.70
CA ILE A 78 -6.30 -14.39 2.18
C ILE A 78 -5.36 -13.60 3.08
N ASN A 79 -4.39 -12.92 2.48
CA ASN A 79 -3.63 -11.86 3.14
C ASN A 79 -4.17 -10.50 2.75
N VAL A 80 -4.36 -9.66 3.74
CA VAL A 80 -4.59 -8.23 3.53
C VAL A 80 -3.36 -7.49 4.00
N MET A 81 -2.80 -6.66 3.15
CA MET A 81 -1.59 -5.91 3.43
C MET A 81 -1.82 -4.42 3.23
N ARG A 82 -1.07 -3.63 3.94
CA ARG A 82 -1.00 -2.20 3.75
C ARG A 82 0.43 -1.81 3.45
N GLY A 83 0.60 -0.90 2.51
CA GLY A 83 1.90 -0.32 2.22
C GLY A 83 1.83 1.19 2.16
N HIS A 84 2.97 1.80 2.43
CA HIS A 84 3.22 3.22 2.34
C HIS A 84 4.56 3.45 1.66
N VAL A 85 4.61 4.45 0.78
CA VAL A 85 5.86 4.93 0.19
C VAL A 85 5.91 6.43 0.35
N ASP A 86 7.00 6.95 0.90
CA ASP A 86 7.19 8.39 1.06
C ASP A 86 7.10 9.14 -0.26
N ALA A 87 6.83 10.44 -0.21
CA ALA A 87 6.96 11.33 -1.36
C ALA A 87 8.37 11.21 -1.97
N ASN A 88 8.45 11.06 -3.29
CA ASN A 88 9.67 10.81 -4.03
C ASN A 88 10.43 9.55 -3.56
N GLY A 89 9.72 8.61 -2.96
CA GLY A 89 10.21 7.31 -2.56
C GLY A 89 10.22 6.30 -3.71
N SER A 90 10.67 5.08 -3.41
CA SER A 90 10.69 4.01 -4.40
C SER A 90 10.67 2.63 -3.76
N ILE A 91 10.13 1.66 -4.49
CA ILE A 91 10.28 0.24 -4.18
C ILE A 91 11.15 -0.38 -5.27
N ALA A 92 12.19 -1.08 -4.86
CA ALA A 92 13.13 -1.70 -5.77
C ALA A 92 12.46 -2.73 -6.67
N LEU A 93 13.07 -2.97 -7.83
CA LEU A 93 12.63 -4.00 -8.75
C LEU A 93 12.64 -5.38 -8.07
N HIS A 94 11.50 -6.02 -8.04
CA HIS A 94 11.31 -7.35 -7.47
C HIS A 94 10.24 -8.11 -8.25
N GLU A 95 10.22 -9.40 -8.05
CA GLU A 95 9.11 -10.25 -8.46
C GLU A 95 8.02 -10.18 -7.38
N GLY A 96 6.78 -10.02 -7.77
CA GLY A 96 5.64 -10.22 -6.87
C GLY A 96 5.58 -11.67 -6.38
N PRO A 97 4.61 -12.04 -5.53
CA PRO A 97 4.44 -13.42 -5.09
C PRO A 97 4.43 -14.37 -6.30
N ALA A 98 5.44 -15.23 -6.38
CA ALA A 98 5.78 -15.96 -7.62
C ALA A 98 4.68 -16.90 -8.12
N GLU A 99 3.92 -17.48 -7.20
CA GLU A 99 2.94 -18.52 -7.52
C GLU A 99 1.50 -18.00 -7.57
N GLN A 100 1.31 -16.74 -7.18
CA GLN A 100 -0.03 -16.17 -7.03
C GLN A 100 -0.04 -14.74 -7.51
N GLY A 101 -1.09 -14.37 -8.22
CA GLY A 101 -1.35 -12.97 -8.47
C GLY A 101 -1.80 -12.27 -7.19
N TYR A 102 -1.69 -10.97 -7.19
CA TYR A 102 -2.25 -10.14 -6.12
C TYR A 102 -2.91 -8.89 -6.70
N VAL A 103 -3.76 -8.28 -5.89
CA VAL A 103 -4.49 -7.07 -6.23
C VAL A 103 -4.05 -5.96 -5.30
N LEU A 104 -3.78 -4.79 -5.85
CA LEU A 104 -3.56 -3.56 -5.11
C LEU A 104 -4.66 -2.55 -5.41
N TYR A 105 -5.19 -1.94 -4.34
CA TYR A 105 -6.04 -0.76 -4.44
C TYR A 105 -5.26 0.46 -3.99
N VAL A 106 -5.16 1.47 -4.85
CA VAL A 106 -4.46 2.72 -4.59
C VAL A 106 -5.36 3.65 -3.77
N ILE A 107 -4.97 3.92 -2.53
CA ILE A 107 -5.70 4.84 -1.64
C ILE A 107 -5.32 6.29 -1.93
N SER A 108 -4.02 6.57 -2.06
CA SER A 108 -3.51 7.92 -2.29
C SER A 108 -2.16 7.89 -3.02
N GLY A 109 -1.75 9.04 -3.51
CA GLY A 109 -0.50 9.21 -4.23
C GLY A 109 -0.63 8.93 -5.73
N THR A 110 0.38 9.33 -6.46
CA THR A 110 0.53 9.10 -7.91
C THR A 110 1.98 8.79 -8.19
N GLY A 111 2.25 8.03 -9.22
CA GLY A 111 3.62 7.70 -9.59
C GLY A 111 3.64 6.78 -10.79
N LYS A 112 4.76 6.08 -10.90
CA LYS A 112 5.03 5.16 -12.00
C LYS A 112 5.47 3.81 -11.46
N MET A 113 5.03 2.78 -12.14
CA MET A 113 5.51 1.41 -11.95
C MET A 113 6.21 0.97 -13.21
N THR A 114 7.44 0.50 -13.07
CA THR A 114 8.18 -0.10 -14.18
C THR A 114 7.84 -1.57 -14.29
N LEU A 115 7.65 -2.05 -15.51
CA LEU A 115 7.44 -3.45 -15.83
C LEU A 115 8.71 -3.99 -16.47
N ASN A 116 9.22 -5.08 -15.94
CA ASN A 116 10.52 -5.61 -16.30
C ASN A 116 10.44 -7.11 -16.57
N ASP A 117 11.39 -7.62 -17.34
CA ASP A 117 11.62 -9.05 -17.42
C ASP A 117 12.46 -9.56 -16.23
N LYS A 118 12.63 -10.86 -16.12
CA LYS A 118 13.41 -11.50 -15.05
C LYS A 118 14.88 -11.07 -15.00
N ASP A 119 15.43 -10.59 -16.11
CA ASP A 119 16.80 -10.13 -16.22
C ASP A 119 16.95 -8.63 -15.91
N GLY A 120 15.82 -7.99 -15.54
CA GLY A 120 15.76 -6.59 -15.11
C GLY A 120 15.61 -5.58 -16.24
N LYS A 121 15.46 -6.03 -17.49
CA LYS A 121 15.24 -5.15 -18.63
C LYS A 121 13.80 -4.63 -18.62
N GLN A 122 13.67 -3.32 -18.56
CA GLN A 122 12.35 -2.67 -18.62
C GLN A 122 11.74 -2.80 -20.02
N TYR A 123 10.49 -3.23 -20.08
CA TYR A 123 9.71 -3.32 -21.31
C TYR A 123 8.45 -2.45 -21.28
N GLY A 124 8.08 -1.92 -20.12
CA GLY A 124 6.89 -1.09 -20.00
C GLY A 124 6.92 -0.19 -18.76
N GLU A 125 5.96 0.71 -18.71
CA GLU A 125 5.71 1.61 -17.59
C GLU A 125 4.21 1.85 -17.47
N VAL A 126 3.71 1.87 -16.25
CA VAL A 126 2.31 2.16 -15.92
C VAL A 126 2.30 3.31 -14.90
N THR A 127 1.47 4.31 -15.14
CA THR A 127 1.18 5.33 -14.12
C THR A 127 0.00 4.87 -13.27
N TYR A 128 0.01 5.26 -12.00
CA TYR A 128 -1.08 4.97 -11.06
C TYR A 128 -1.56 6.25 -10.38
N LYS A 129 -2.80 6.25 -9.95
CA LYS A 129 -3.47 7.34 -9.22
C LYS A 129 -4.48 6.75 -8.21
N PRO A 130 -5.00 7.57 -7.28
CA PRO A 130 -6.06 7.14 -6.37
C PRO A 130 -7.23 6.49 -7.12
N ASP A 131 -7.81 5.47 -6.50
CA ASP A 131 -8.91 4.63 -6.98
C ASP A 131 -8.53 3.66 -8.11
N ASP A 132 -7.28 3.59 -8.52
CA ASP A 132 -6.84 2.53 -9.42
C ASP A 132 -6.76 1.18 -8.69
N ILE A 133 -7.13 0.12 -9.42
CA ILE A 133 -6.93 -1.27 -9.04
C ILE A 133 -5.85 -1.84 -9.94
N LEU A 134 -4.78 -2.31 -9.35
CA LEU A 134 -3.66 -2.92 -10.06
C LEU A 134 -3.72 -4.43 -9.83
N LEU A 135 -3.85 -5.19 -10.90
CA LEU A 135 -3.87 -6.65 -10.87
C LEU A 135 -2.53 -7.19 -11.38
N PHE A 136 -1.82 -7.88 -10.50
CA PHE A 136 -0.54 -8.50 -10.82
C PHE A 136 -0.75 -9.99 -11.06
N HIS A 137 -0.40 -10.43 -12.24
CA HIS A 137 -0.30 -11.87 -12.54
C HIS A 137 0.94 -12.48 -11.86
N PRO A 138 0.97 -13.79 -11.65
CA PRO A 138 2.17 -14.46 -11.17
C PRO A 138 3.40 -14.10 -12.00
N HIS A 139 4.56 -14.08 -11.36
CA HIS A 139 5.85 -13.78 -11.99
C HIS A 139 5.99 -12.37 -12.62
N THR A 140 5.16 -11.41 -12.21
CA THR A 140 5.29 -10.02 -12.68
C THR A 140 6.43 -9.31 -11.97
N TRP A 141 7.50 -8.98 -12.71
CA TRP A 141 8.62 -8.18 -12.21
C TRP A 141 8.31 -6.70 -12.33
N HIS A 142 8.38 -5.98 -11.22
CA HIS A 142 8.02 -4.56 -11.19
C HIS A 142 8.81 -3.80 -10.11
N GLY A 143 8.94 -2.50 -10.34
CA GLY A 143 9.49 -1.54 -9.38
C GLY A 143 8.61 -0.30 -9.35
N TRP A 144 8.70 0.49 -8.27
CA TRP A 144 7.86 1.66 -8.06
C TRP A 144 8.71 2.92 -7.93
N ILE A 145 8.26 3.99 -8.58
CA ILE A 145 8.81 5.34 -8.45
C ILE A 145 7.64 6.24 -8.05
N ASN A 146 7.60 6.62 -6.79
CA ASN A 146 6.52 7.45 -6.27
C ASN A 146 6.72 8.92 -6.65
N GLY A 147 5.61 9.65 -6.81
CA GLY A 147 5.60 11.08 -7.09
C GLY A 147 5.82 11.94 -5.84
N ASP A 148 5.39 13.17 -5.92
CA ASP A 148 5.59 14.22 -4.91
C ASP A 148 4.69 14.12 -3.67
N LYS A 149 3.80 13.13 -3.64
CA LYS A 149 2.90 12.85 -2.51
C LYS A 149 3.10 11.43 -2.02
N PRO A 150 2.88 11.16 -0.73
CA PRO A 150 2.92 9.81 -0.22
C PRO A 150 1.94 8.89 -0.96
N PHE A 151 2.40 7.68 -1.24
CA PHE A 151 1.60 6.60 -1.83
C PHE A 151 1.16 5.65 -0.74
N GLU A 152 -0.14 5.41 -0.67
CA GLU A 152 -0.77 4.47 0.25
C GLU A 152 -1.58 3.46 -0.54
N PHE A 153 -1.50 2.19 -0.15
CA PHE A 153 -2.26 1.13 -0.80
C PHE A 153 -2.72 0.04 0.16
N LEU A 154 -3.79 -0.64 -0.23
CA LEU A 154 -4.15 -1.95 0.29
C LEU A 154 -3.84 -3.03 -0.74
N GLY A 155 -3.26 -4.12 -0.30
CA GLY A 155 -2.99 -5.28 -1.12
C GLY A 155 -3.77 -6.49 -0.62
N PHE A 156 -4.13 -7.35 -1.55
CA PHE A 156 -4.82 -8.61 -1.30
C PHE A 156 -4.14 -9.70 -2.10
N ASP A 157 -3.63 -10.71 -1.44
CA ASP A 157 -3.18 -11.93 -2.09
C ASP A 157 -3.93 -13.15 -1.58
N MET A 158 -4.00 -14.17 -2.41
CA MET A 158 -4.62 -15.44 -2.07
C MET A 158 -3.52 -16.46 -1.83
N GLN A 159 -3.48 -17.03 -0.63
CA GLN A 159 -2.51 -18.09 -0.32
C GLN A 159 -3.08 -19.45 -0.67
N GLU A 160 -2.29 -20.25 -1.38
CA GLU A 160 -2.64 -21.64 -1.60
C GLU A 160 -2.49 -22.46 -0.30
N LYS A 161 -3.33 -23.45 -0.17
CA LYS A 161 -3.21 -24.45 0.89
C LYS A 161 -1.90 -25.20 0.66
N ARG A 162 -0.95 -25.07 1.59
CA ARG A 162 0.25 -25.90 1.62
C ARG A 162 -0.08 -27.30 2.08
#